data_68b8f88d3032524dfdcf9bb09b785b14
#
_entry.id   68b8f88d3032524dfdcf9bb09b785b14
#
_cell.length_a   1.000
_cell.length_b   1.000
_cell.length_c   1.000
_cell.angle_alpha   90.00
_cell.angle_beta   90.00
_cell.angle_gamma   90.00
#
_symmetry.space_group_name_H-M   'P 1'
#
loop_
_entity.id
_entity.type
_entity.pdbx_description
1 polymer ?
#
loop_
_entity_poly.entity_id
_entity_poly.type
_entity_poly.pdbx_seq_one_letter_code
_entity_poly.pdbx_strand_id
1 'polypeptide(L)'
;DTIPRSKNYIVSYARTGMSNRESPDGPPPFDDAFRGDDVEQRIYGTILQTREPTTASAIAKRAECDPKTARKYLGWFTDLGIVTRHDGHPATYERNNAYFQWRRINQLASEHSVEDLQQRVQALTARINEYEAQYDASTPAAVDAVAVADASDDQTIDEVYSDLGDWATAREERERYERARQQRASGETEQASG
;
A
#
# COMPACT_ATOMS: atom_id res chain seq x y z
N ASP A 1 22.40 14.78 42.11
CA ASP A 1 22.37 14.36 40.70
C ASP A 1 21.30 13.32 40.50
N THR A 2 20.10 13.79 40.12
CA THR A 2 18.91 12.94 40.01
C THR A 2 18.49 12.88 38.55
N ILE A 3 18.65 11.70 37.97
CA ILE A 3 18.19 11.38 36.61
C ILE A 3 16.66 11.19 36.67
N PRO A 4 15.86 11.84 35.83
CA PRO A 4 14.41 11.61 35.81
C PRO A 4 14.08 10.29 35.11
N ARG A 5 13.33 9.47 35.84
CA ARG A 5 12.76 8.18 35.41
C ARG A 5 11.87 8.36 34.19
N SER A 6 12.19 7.62 33.11
CA SER A 6 11.28 7.37 31.99
C SER A 6 9.99 6.71 32.51
N LYS A 7 8.86 7.35 32.23
CA LYS A 7 7.55 6.75 32.47
C LYS A 7 7.28 5.70 31.38
N ASN A 8 7.45 4.44 31.76
CA ASN A 8 6.94 3.31 30.99
C ASN A 8 5.40 3.40 30.95
N TYR A 9 4.84 3.71 29.80
CA TYR A 9 3.43 3.47 29.52
C TYR A 9 3.27 1.97 29.19
N ILE A 10 3.05 1.17 30.24
CA ILE A 10 2.54 -0.18 30.10
C ILE A 10 1.04 -0.02 29.81
N VAL A 11 0.67 -0.19 28.54
CA VAL A 11 -0.74 -0.37 28.16
C VAL A 11 -1.15 -1.76 28.59
N SER A 12 -1.90 -1.83 29.69
CA SER A 12 -2.49 -3.06 30.22
C SER A 12 -3.61 -3.53 29.28
N TYR A 13 -3.33 -4.52 28.43
CA TYR A 13 -4.37 -5.22 27.70
C TYR A 13 -5.13 -6.16 28.65
N ALA A 14 -6.37 -5.79 28.96
CA ALA A 14 -7.31 -6.65 29.65
C ALA A 14 -7.58 -7.90 28.80
N ARG A 15 -7.21 -9.05 29.37
CA ARG A 15 -7.37 -10.39 28.84
C ARG A 15 -8.87 -10.73 28.82
N THR A 16 -9.49 -10.78 27.66
CA THR A 16 -10.73 -11.54 27.44
C THR A 16 -10.45 -12.56 26.36
N GLY A 17 -10.65 -13.84 26.72
CA GLY A 17 -10.14 -15.00 26.02
C GLY A 17 -10.61 -15.11 24.59
N MET A 18 -9.65 -15.35 23.74
CA MET A 18 -9.82 -16.13 22.49
C MET A 18 -8.49 -16.75 22.10
N SER A 19 -8.60 -18.02 21.84
CA SER A 19 -7.73 -19.00 21.19
C SER A 19 -6.47 -18.49 20.51
N ASN A 20 -5.38 -19.11 20.89
CA ASN A 20 -4.04 -19.14 20.35
C ASN A 20 -4.01 -19.12 18.81
N ARG A 21 -3.69 -17.98 18.23
CA ARG A 21 -3.09 -17.86 16.89
C ARG A 21 -1.88 -16.95 17.06
N GLU A 22 -0.71 -17.54 16.89
CA GLU A 22 0.56 -16.84 16.83
C GLU A 22 0.43 -15.67 15.86
N SER A 23 0.77 -14.48 16.36
CA SER A 23 0.79 -13.26 15.57
C SER A 23 1.89 -13.36 14.52
N PRO A 24 1.62 -13.14 13.23
CA PRO A 24 2.69 -12.90 12.28
C PRO A 24 3.49 -11.67 12.73
N ASP A 25 4.82 -11.73 12.59
CA ASP A 25 5.80 -10.68 12.92
C ASP A 25 5.58 -9.42 12.03
N GLY A 26 4.46 -8.76 12.18
CA GLY A 26 4.10 -7.54 11.47
C GLY A 26 3.38 -6.57 12.39
N PRO A 27 3.43 -5.26 12.12
CA PRO A 27 2.63 -4.29 12.87
C PRO A 27 1.15 -4.68 12.77
N PRO A 28 0.36 -4.47 13.86
CA PRO A 28 -1.04 -4.83 13.91
C PRO A 28 -1.83 -4.18 12.76
N PRO A 29 -2.94 -4.81 12.31
CA PRO A 29 -3.80 -4.22 11.30
C PRO A 29 -4.15 -2.80 11.68
N PHE A 30 -4.01 -1.88 10.74
CA PHE A 30 -4.14 -0.45 10.96
C PHE A 30 -5.50 -0.05 11.53
N ASP A 31 -6.55 -0.75 11.14
CA ASP A 31 -7.92 -0.52 11.58
C ASP A 31 -8.15 -0.78 13.08
N ASP A 32 -7.32 -1.62 13.71
CA ASP A 32 -7.38 -1.89 15.14
C ASP A 32 -6.55 -0.89 15.98
N ALA A 33 -5.56 -0.25 15.39
CA ALA A 33 -4.70 0.73 16.07
C ALA A 33 -5.34 2.14 16.12
N PHE A 34 -6.31 2.44 15.26
CA PHE A 34 -6.90 3.78 15.09
C PHE A 34 -8.36 3.87 15.56
N ARG A 35 -8.64 3.40 16.75
CA ARG A 35 -9.93 3.65 17.46
C ARG A 35 -9.90 4.96 18.25
N GLY A 36 -9.18 5.95 17.79
CA GLY A 36 -9.02 7.25 18.42
C GLY A 36 -9.46 8.39 17.51
N ASP A 37 -9.55 9.53 18.04
CA ASP A 37 -9.89 10.87 17.61
C ASP A 37 -10.06 11.08 16.07
N ASP A 38 -11.19 11.66 15.64
CA ASP A 38 -11.51 12.05 14.26
C ASP A 38 -10.37 12.80 13.54
N VAL A 39 -9.54 13.54 14.28
CA VAL A 39 -8.40 14.30 13.75
C VAL A 39 -7.30 13.40 13.19
N GLU A 40 -7.00 12.31 13.87
CA GLU A 40 -5.98 11.35 13.43
C GLU A 40 -6.39 10.70 12.11
N GLN A 41 -7.64 10.24 12.00
CA GLN A 41 -8.18 9.66 10.78
C GLN A 41 -8.18 10.66 9.62
N ARG A 42 -8.48 11.95 9.88
CA ARG A 42 -8.43 12.99 8.85
C ARG A 42 -7.01 13.26 8.36
N ILE A 43 -6.03 13.30 9.27
CA ILE A 43 -4.61 13.45 8.90
C ILE A 43 -4.16 12.25 8.09
N TYR A 44 -4.49 11.04 8.51
CA TYR A 44 -4.18 9.81 7.79
C TYR A 44 -4.80 9.79 6.40
N GLY A 45 -6.10 10.06 6.29
CA GLY A 45 -6.80 10.17 5.00
C GLY A 45 -6.17 11.22 4.07
N THR A 46 -5.73 12.35 4.63
CA THR A 46 -5.02 13.39 3.88
C THR A 46 -3.70 12.88 3.33
N ILE A 47 -2.91 12.14 4.13
CA ILE A 47 -1.65 11.53 3.70
C ILE A 47 -1.86 10.50 2.59
N LEU A 48 -2.91 9.67 2.70
CA LEU A 48 -3.22 8.68 1.65
C LEU A 48 -3.47 9.31 0.28
N GLN A 49 -4.00 10.53 0.25
CA GLN A 49 -4.29 11.29 -0.97
C GLN A 49 -3.12 12.17 -1.43
N THR A 50 -2.08 12.32 -0.60
CA THR A 50 -0.93 13.17 -0.89
C THR A 50 0.06 12.40 -1.78
N ARG A 51 0.26 12.90 -3.01
CA ARG A 51 1.15 12.29 -4.01
C ARG A 51 2.55 12.88 -4.04
N GLU A 52 2.71 14.08 -3.49
CA GLU A 52 3.96 14.85 -3.48
C GLU A 52 4.32 15.27 -2.06
N PRO A 53 5.63 15.44 -1.75
CA PRO A 53 6.07 15.90 -0.44
C PRO A 53 5.38 17.21 -0.04
N THR A 54 4.64 17.20 1.05
CA THR A 54 3.75 18.28 1.48
C THR A 54 4.06 18.70 2.91
N THR A 55 3.99 19.99 3.21
CA THR A 55 4.30 20.53 4.56
C THR A 55 3.23 20.16 5.59
N ALA A 56 3.62 20.04 6.86
CA ALA A 56 2.70 19.79 7.96
C ALA A 56 1.57 20.84 8.03
N SER A 57 1.84 22.09 7.69
CA SER A 57 0.83 23.17 7.69
C SER A 57 -0.21 22.97 6.56
N ALA A 58 0.22 22.51 5.38
CA ALA A 58 -0.70 22.22 4.28
C ALA A 58 -1.56 20.98 4.57
N ILE A 59 -0.97 19.93 5.19
CA ILE A 59 -1.68 18.75 5.66
C ILE A 59 -2.70 19.14 6.74
N ALA A 60 -2.31 19.95 7.73
CA ALA A 60 -3.18 20.47 8.77
C ALA A 60 -4.41 21.19 8.21
N LYS A 61 -4.20 22.05 7.19
CA LYS A 61 -5.29 22.76 6.52
C LYS A 61 -6.28 21.82 5.84
N ARG A 62 -5.79 20.78 5.16
CA ARG A 62 -6.63 19.78 4.48
C ARG A 62 -7.36 18.86 5.48
N ALA A 63 -6.70 18.53 6.59
CA ALA A 63 -7.26 17.69 7.67
C ALA A 63 -8.10 18.50 8.68
N GLU A 64 -8.27 19.81 8.47
CA GLU A 64 -9.04 20.71 9.35
C GLU A 64 -8.59 20.61 10.81
N CYS A 65 -7.26 20.71 11.04
CA CYS A 65 -6.68 20.65 12.38
C CYS A 65 -5.57 21.68 12.58
N ASP A 66 -5.12 21.81 13.82
CA ASP A 66 -4.01 22.69 14.16
C ASP A 66 -2.66 22.15 13.64
N PRO A 67 -1.77 22.99 13.10
CA PRO A 67 -0.46 22.55 12.58
C PRO A 67 0.44 21.87 13.62
N LYS A 68 0.29 22.16 14.92
CA LYS A 68 1.03 21.48 15.98
C LYS A 68 0.52 20.05 16.16
N THR A 69 -0.80 19.87 16.08
CA THR A 69 -1.45 18.55 16.11
C THR A 69 -1.03 17.73 14.89
N ALA A 70 -1.06 18.30 13.69
CA ALA A 70 -0.60 17.62 12.49
C ALA A 70 0.86 17.16 12.61
N ARG A 71 1.78 18.01 13.10
CA ARG A 71 3.20 17.62 13.30
C ARG A 71 3.35 16.47 14.29
N LYS A 72 2.53 16.42 15.36
CA LYS A 72 2.56 15.33 16.34
C LYS A 72 2.22 14.00 15.66
N TYR A 73 1.11 13.94 14.92
CA TYR A 73 0.68 12.72 14.24
C TYR A 73 1.59 12.34 13.07
N LEU A 74 2.09 13.31 12.30
CA LEU A 74 3.06 13.06 11.24
C LEU A 74 4.38 12.50 11.77
N GLY A 75 4.85 12.98 12.95
CA GLY A 75 6.00 12.39 13.64
C GLY A 75 5.75 10.92 13.99
N TRP A 76 4.62 10.62 14.59
CA TRP A 76 4.24 9.25 14.92
C TRP A 76 4.09 8.36 13.69
N PHE A 77 3.43 8.85 12.62
CA PHE A 77 3.34 8.12 11.36
C PHE A 77 4.70 7.89 10.69
N THR A 78 5.65 8.79 10.89
CA THR A 78 7.04 8.61 10.44
C THR A 78 7.73 7.51 11.24
N ASP A 79 7.56 7.49 12.56
CA ASP A 79 8.12 6.45 13.45
C ASP A 79 7.55 5.05 13.13
N LEU A 80 6.29 4.98 12.69
CA LEU A 80 5.63 3.76 12.21
C LEU A 80 5.98 3.38 10.75
N GLY A 81 6.76 4.20 10.06
CA GLY A 81 7.13 3.98 8.66
C GLY A 81 6.00 4.22 7.63
N ILE A 82 4.86 4.74 8.05
CA ILE A 82 3.70 5.03 7.19
C ILE A 82 3.96 6.24 6.29
N VAL A 83 4.71 7.20 6.83
CA VAL A 83 5.06 8.48 6.21
C VAL A 83 6.56 8.60 6.10
N THR A 84 7.05 9.06 4.97
CA THR A 84 8.43 9.50 4.80
C THR A 84 8.51 10.99 5.08
N ARG A 85 9.42 11.37 5.99
CA ARG A 85 9.75 12.76 6.24
C ARG A 85 10.98 13.15 5.45
N HIS A 86 10.91 14.28 4.76
CA HIS A 86 12.05 14.91 4.10
C HIS A 86 12.50 16.14 4.89
N ASP A 87 13.78 16.20 5.19
CA ASP A 87 14.35 17.34 5.90
C ASP A 87 14.39 18.57 5.01
N GLY A 88 14.03 19.71 5.60
CA GLY A 88 13.96 20.98 4.91
C GLY A 88 13.42 22.09 5.83
N HIS A 89 13.34 23.31 5.32
CA HIS A 89 12.79 24.46 6.06
C HIS A 89 11.69 25.11 5.21
N PRO A 90 10.45 24.69 5.36
CA PRO A 90 9.90 23.66 6.30
C PRO A 90 10.15 22.22 5.86
N ALA A 91 10.14 21.29 6.80
CA ALA A 91 10.13 19.85 6.50
C ALA A 91 8.85 19.45 5.78
N THR A 92 8.94 18.44 4.88
CA THR A 92 7.82 17.91 4.13
C THR A 92 7.61 16.43 4.43
N TYR A 93 6.41 15.96 4.14
CA TYR A 93 5.95 14.61 4.45
C TYR A 93 5.22 14.05 3.24
N GLU A 94 5.44 12.79 2.97
CA GLU A 94 4.72 12.05 1.92
C GLU A 94 4.38 10.65 2.37
N ARG A 95 3.44 10.03 1.69
CA ARG A 95 3.07 8.63 1.89
C ARG A 95 4.25 7.72 1.58
N ASN A 96 4.59 6.81 2.50
CA ASN A 96 5.59 5.77 2.23
C ASN A 96 5.00 4.66 1.37
N ASN A 97 5.16 4.73 0.06
CA ASN A 97 4.61 3.75 -0.87
C ASN A 97 5.14 2.32 -0.64
N ALA A 98 6.40 2.17 -0.20
CA ALA A 98 6.97 0.85 0.11
C ALA A 98 6.23 0.17 1.27
N TYR A 99 5.87 0.91 2.32
CA TYR A 99 5.06 0.41 3.43
C TYR A 99 3.69 -0.09 2.95
N PHE A 100 2.98 0.68 2.11
CA PHE A 100 1.66 0.29 1.62
C PHE A 100 1.70 -0.89 0.65
N GLN A 101 2.75 -0.99 -0.17
CA GLN A 101 2.97 -2.16 -1.02
C GLN A 101 3.23 -3.41 -0.18
N TRP A 102 4.14 -3.33 0.79
CA TRP A 102 4.43 -4.42 1.71
C TRP A 102 3.17 -4.86 2.47
N ARG A 103 2.42 -3.91 3.06
CA ARG A 103 1.16 -4.19 3.76
C ARG A 103 0.16 -4.92 2.86
N ARG A 104 -0.01 -4.48 1.61
CA ARG A 104 -0.92 -5.13 0.66
C ARG A 104 -0.50 -6.55 0.32
N ILE A 105 0.80 -6.78 0.13
CA ILE A 105 1.34 -8.12 -0.12
C ILE A 105 1.09 -9.04 1.08
N ASN A 106 1.38 -8.57 2.30
CA ASN A 106 1.13 -9.34 3.53
C ASN A 106 -0.35 -9.67 3.72
N GLN A 107 -1.24 -8.72 3.45
CA GLN A 107 -2.67 -8.93 3.51
C GLN A 107 -3.10 -10.05 2.55
N LEU A 108 -2.70 -9.98 1.28
CA LEU A 108 -3.00 -11.01 0.29
C LEU A 108 -2.44 -12.39 0.71
N ALA A 109 -1.21 -12.44 1.20
CA ALA A 109 -0.59 -13.68 1.67
C ALA A 109 -1.31 -14.28 2.89
N SER A 110 -1.93 -13.45 3.75
CA SER A 110 -2.67 -13.94 4.93
C SER A 110 -4.10 -14.34 4.63
N GLU A 111 -4.75 -13.69 3.65
CA GLU A 111 -6.17 -13.90 3.31
C GLU A 111 -6.40 -15.05 2.31
N HIS A 112 -5.38 -15.43 1.52
CA HIS A 112 -5.51 -16.37 0.42
C HIS A 112 -4.56 -17.56 0.55
N SER A 113 -4.97 -18.71 0.00
CA SER A 113 -4.12 -19.90 -0.15
C SER A 113 -3.08 -19.69 -1.27
N VAL A 114 -2.03 -20.54 -1.30
CA VAL A 114 -1.05 -20.55 -2.40
C VAL A 114 -1.74 -20.83 -3.74
N GLU A 115 -2.73 -21.73 -3.74
CA GLU A 115 -3.51 -22.12 -4.92
C GLU A 115 -4.35 -20.96 -5.46
N ASP A 116 -5.05 -20.22 -4.58
CA ASP A 116 -5.86 -19.06 -4.98
C ASP A 116 -4.99 -17.97 -5.59
N LEU A 117 -3.84 -17.67 -4.94
CA LEU A 117 -2.86 -16.69 -5.43
C LEU A 117 -2.30 -17.13 -6.79
N GLN A 118 -1.98 -18.42 -6.97
CA GLN A 118 -1.51 -18.98 -8.24
C GLN A 118 -2.55 -18.83 -9.35
N GLN A 119 -3.81 -19.13 -9.07
CA GLN A 119 -4.90 -18.97 -10.03
C GLN A 119 -5.06 -17.52 -10.46
N ARG A 120 -4.95 -16.57 -9.51
CA ARG A 120 -5.01 -15.15 -9.83
C ARG A 120 -3.84 -14.69 -10.70
N VAL A 121 -2.62 -15.16 -10.42
CA VAL A 121 -1.43 -14.89 -11.24
C VAL A 121 -1.64 -15.42 -12.67
N GLN A 122 -2.19 -16.63 -12.83
CA GLN A 122 -2.46 -17.21 -14.14
C GLN A 122 -3.50 -16.39 -14.93
N ALA A 123 -4.60 -16.01 -14.29
CA ALA A 123 -5.64 -15.17 -14.92
C ALA A 123 -5.10 -13.81 -15.38
N LEU A 124 -4.29 -13.16 -14.54
CA LEU A 124 -3.67 -11.88 -14.90
C LEU A 124 -2.62 -12.04 -16.01
N THR A 125 -1.88 -13.15 -16.02
CA THR A 125 -0.93 -13.46 -17.10
C THR A 125 -1.65 -13.67 -18.43
N ALA A 126 -2.76 -14.40 -18.44
CA ALA A 126 -3.57 -14.59 -19.64
C ALA A 126 -4.07 -13.23 -20.20
N ARG A 127 -4.60 -12.37 -19.32
CA ARG A 127 -5.05 -11.01 -19.72
C ARG A 127 -3.92 -10.15 -20.26
N ILE A 128 -2.72 -10.21 -19.68
CA ILE A 128 -1.54 -9.50 -20.17
C ILE A 128 -1.17 -9.99 -21.57
N ASN A 129 -1.14 -11.32 -21.78
CA ASN A 129 -0.84 -11.92 -23.09
C ASN A 129 -1.87 -11.53 -24.17
N GLU A 130 -3.14 -11.37 -23.80
CA GLU A 130 -4.18 -10.87 -24.71
C GLU A 130 -3.85 -9.44 -25.19
N TYR A 131 -3.47 -8.53 -24.27
CA TYR A 131 -3.04 -7.19 -24.65
C TYR A 131 -1.75 -7.20 -25.47
N GLU A 132 -0.75 -8.02 -25.10
CA GLU A 132 0.50 -8.15 -25.88
C GLU A 132 0.23 -8.59 -27.33
N ALA A 133 -0.70 -9.52 -27.51
CA ALA A 133 -1.13 -9.97 -28.84
C ALA A 133 -1.96 -8.92 -29.59
N GLN A 134 -2.87 -8.21 -28.89
CA GLN A 134 -3.74 -7.18 -29.48
C GLN A 134 -2.92 -6.01 -30.03
N TYR A 135 -1.90 -5.57 -29.27
CA TYR A 135 -1.13 -4.39 -29.61
C TYR A 135 0.24 -4.68 -30.27
N ASP A 136 0.58 -5.97 -30.46
CA ASP A 136 1.90 -6.41 -30.94
C ASP A 136 3.06 -5.71 -30.18
N ALA A 137 2.93 -5.62 -28.87
CA ALA A 137 3.84 -4.89 -27.99
C ALA A 137 4.05 -5.63 -26.67
N SER A 138 5.25 -5.55 -26.09
CA SER A 138 5.58 -6.22 -24.80
C SER A 138 5.20 -5.39 -23.56
N THR A 139 4.88 -4.12 -23.72
CA THR A 139 4.51 -3.21 -22.64
C THR A 139 3.52 -2.14 -23.12
N PRO A 140 2.63 -1.64 -22.24
CA PRO A 140 1.73 -0.53 -22.60
C PRO A 140 2.47 0.71 -23.07
N ALA A 141 3.64 1.00 -22.52
CA ALA A 141 4.45 2.17 -22.87
C ALA A 141 5.08 2.09 -24.28
N ALA A 142 5.12 0.91 -24.89
CA ALA A 142 5.64 0.72 -26.25
C ALA A 142 4.58 0.97 -27.33
N VAL A 143 3.30 1.16 -26.96
CA VAL A 143 2.18 1.35 -27.87
C VAL A 143 2.01 2.84 -28.19
N ASP A 144 2.01 3.17 -29.48
CA ASP A 144 1.57 4.50 -29.96
C ASP A 144 0.04 4.49 -30.11
N ALA A 145 -0.65 5.01 -29.08
CA ALA A 145 -2.11 5.01 -29.03
C ALA A 145 -2.76 5.80 -30.16
N VAL A 146 -2.09 6.85 -30.66
CA VAL A 146 -2.60 7.66 -31.78
C VAL A 146 -2.51 6.87 -33.07
N ALA A 147 -1.35 6.25 -33.34
CA ALA A 147 -1.16 5.44 -34.54
C ALA A 147 -2.10 4.23 -34.58
N VAL A 148 -2.37 3.59 -33.43
CA VAL A 148 -3.33 2.47 -33.31
C VAL A 148 -4.75 2.95 -33.64
N ALA A 149 -5.21 4.05 -33.04
CA ALA A 149 -6.55 4.59 -33.28
C ALA A 149 -6.75 5.06 -34.74
N ASP A 150 -5.74 5.69 -35.35
CA ASP A 150 -5.78 6.13 -36.73
C ASP A 150 -5.80 4.97 -37.75
N ALA A 151 -5.23 3.82 -37.37
CA ALA A 151 -5.20 2.61 -38.21
C ALA A 151 -6.44 1.72 -38.07
N SER A 152 -7.31 1.98 -37.08
CA SER A 152 -8.48 1.18 -36.76
C SER A 152 -9.77 1.99 -36.93
N ASP A 153 -10.72 1.45 -37.69
CA ASP A 153 -12.07 2.02 -37.78
C ASP A 153 -12.95 1.64 -36.56
N ASP A 154 -12.52 0.65 -35.79
CA ASP A 154 -13.30 0.04 -34.68
C ASP A 154 -12.88 0.48 -33.30
N GLN A 155 -11.76 1.19 -33.12
CA GLN A 155 -11.22 1.61 -31.84
C GLN A 155 -10.95 3.11 -31.77
N THR A 156 -11.55 3.77 -30.79
CA THR A 156 -11.27 5.18 -30.50
C THR A 156 -9.98 5.34 -29.68
N ILE A 157 -9.36 6.49 -29.74
CA ILE A 157 -8.16 6.80 -28.94
C ILE A 157 -8.39 6.64 -27.42
N ASP A 158 -9.60 6.99 -26.95
CA ASP A 158 -9.97 6.86 -25.53
C ASP A 158 -10.06 5.38 -25.10
N GLU A 159 -10.56 4.50 -25.97
CA GLU A 159 -10.59 3.06 -25.74
C GLU A 159 -9.17 2.48 -25.71
N VAL A 160 -8.29 2.89 -26.61
CA VAL A 160 -6.90 2.49 -26.59
C VAL A 160 -6.22 2.91 -25.28
N TYR A 161 -6.38 4.15 -24.83
CA TYR A 161 -5.82 4.60 -23.55
C TYR A 161 -6.40 3.85 -22.36
N SER A 162 -7.69 3.51 -22.38
CA SER A 162 -8.32 2.68 -21.36
C SER A 162 -7.69 1.31 -21.29
N ASP A 163 -7.52 0.65 -22.42
CA ASP A 163 -6.88 -0.67 -22.52
C ASP A 163 -5.43 -0.65 -22.01
N LEU A 164 -4.66 0.38 -22.41
CA LEU A 164 -3.28 0.54 -21.94
C LEU A 164 -3.21 0.75 -20.42
N GLY A 165 -4.16 1.49 -19.84
CA GLY A 165 -4.31 1.68 -18.40
C GLY A 165 -4.64 0.37 -17.68
N ASP A 166 -5.58 -0.39 -18.21
CA ASP A 166 -5.98 -1.70 -17.70
C ASP A 166 -4.85 -2.73 -17.80
N TRP A 167 -4.12 -2.71 -18.91
CA TRP A 167 -2.93 -3.56 -19.07
C TRP A 167 -1.83 -3.23 -18.08
N ALA A 168 -1.51 -1.94 -17.88
CA ALA A 168 -0.57 -1.50 -16.85
C ALA A 168 -0.99 -1.96 -15.45
N THR A 169 -2.27 -1.80 -15.12
CA THR A 169 -2.85 -2.28 -13.86
C THR A 169 -2.74 -3.80 -13.70
N ALA A 170 -3.05 -4.57 -14.74
CA ALA A 170 -2.92 -6.04 -14.71
C ALA A 170 -1.47 -6.49 -14.46
N ARG A 171 -0.48 -5.81 -15.02
CA ARG A 171 0.95 -6.08 -14.79
C ARG A 171 1.35 -5.82 -13.32
N GLU A 172 0.94 -4.68 -12.76
CA GLU A 172 1.20 -4.35 -11.35
C GLU A 172 0.52 -5.32 -10.38
N GLU A 173 -0.73 -5.70 -10.68
CA GLU A 173 -1.45 -6.69 -9.89
C GLU A 173 -0.76 -8.05 -9.95
N ARG A 174 -0.37 -8.54 -11.13
CA ARG A 174 0.33 -9.81 -11.27
C ARG A 174 1.59 -9.86 -10.41
N GLU A 175 2.43 -8.82 -10.44
CA GLU A 175 3.62 -8.75 -9.59
C GLU A 175 3.27 -8.81 -8.10
N ARG A 176 2.22 -8.12 -7.68
CA ARG A 176 1.77 -8.08 -6.29
C ARG A 176 1.28 -9.45 -5.82
N TYR A 177 0.45 -10.13 -6.61
CA TYR A 177 -0.04 -11.48 -6.33
C TYR A 177 1.09 -12.52 -6.34
N GLU A 178 2.05 -12.40 -7.24
CA GLU A 178 3.22 -13.28 -7.29
C GLU A 178 4.09 -13.14 -6.03
N ARG A 179 4.35 -11.92 -5.57
CA ARG A 179 5.06 -11.67 -4.31
C ARG A 179 4.31 -12.22 -3.11
N ALA A 180 2.99 -12.04 -3.07
CA ALA A 180 2.15 -12.60 -2.00
C ALA A 180 2.19 -14.15 -2.00
N ARG A 181 2.15 -14.78 -3.18
CA ARG A 181 2.26 -16.23 -3.34
C ARG A 181 3.61 -16.76 -2.82
N GLN A 182 4.71 -16.10 -3.20
CA GLN A 182 6.05 -16.48 -2.74
C GLN A 182 6.17 -16.34 -1.23
N GLN A 183 5.68 -15.26 -0.65
CA GLN A 183 5.70 -15.04 0.79
C GLN A 183 4.87 -16.09 1.54
N ARG A 184 3.67 -16.43 1.05
CA ARG A 184 2.82 -17.46 1.63
C ARG A 184 3.49 -18.84 1.61
N ALA A 185 4.07 -19.23 0.47
CA ALA A 185 4.77 -20.49 0.30
C ALA A 185 5.99 -20.62 1.22
N SER A 186 6.75 -19.54 1.41
CA SER A 186 7.90 -19.52 2.33
C SER A 186 7.46 -19.73 3.79
N GLY A 187 6.38 -19.08 4.21
CA GLY A 187 5.85 -19.24 5.57
C GLY A 187 5.34 -20.66 5.86
N GLU A 188 4.72 -21.34 4.88
CA GLU A 188 4.29 -22.72 5.02
C GLU A 188 5.47 -23.71 5.15
N THR A 189 6.57 -23.45 4.44
CA THR A 189 7.79 -24.26 4.52
C THR A 189 8.47 -24.16 5.89
N GLU A 190 8.51 -22.98 6.48
CA GLU A 190 9.07 -22.77 7.80
C GLU A 190 8.24 -23.48 8.89
N GLN A 191 6.91 -23.41 8.81
CA GLN A 191 6.01 -24.09 9.74
C GLN A 191 6.08 -25.63 9.65
N ALA A 192 6.37 -26.18 8.46
CA ALA A 192 6.50 -27.61 8.26
C ALA A 192 7.86 -28.18 8.74
N SER A 193 8.83 -27.31 8.99
CA SER A 193 10.21 -27.71 9.35
C SER A 193 10.52 -27.56 10.87
N GLY A 194 9.58 -27.03 11.66
CA GLY A 194 9.70 -26.81 13.12
C GLY A 194 8.82 -27.76 13.92
#